data_8456aef4553838876da8e77a30bf9393
#
_entry.id   8456aef4553838876da8e77a30bf9393
#
_cell.length_a   1.000
_cell.length_b   1.000
_cell.length_c   1.000
_cell.angle_alpha   90.00
_cell.angle_beta   90.00
_cell.angle_gamma   90.00
#
_symmetry.space_group_name_H-M   'P 1'
#
loop_
_entity.id
_entity.type
_entity.pdbx_description
1 polymer ?
#
loop_
_entity_poly.entity_id
_entity_poly.type
_entity_poly.pdbx_seq_one_letter_code
_entity_poly.pdbx_strand_id
1 'polypeptide(L)'
;MLTFYILLLFVVLYICLRNYQYKTSAKIFIIVSSMALILISGLRHEGVGSDTYAYIMSFENIKYTSWDEILHNFFQRAFMPDVYEERDPGLSIIMKSLWQLGMDARGFLFFVAAFLIVPLGVVVYKFSENLKVVLYTYVFYAGMFYGYLPNSAVRQSMALGFVLWAFLLLKNRRFVFSVIFILAGAIIHRSAFIALPLIPLVFIKKTTLLYNLAMILFFIIIFIQDNFITLVLGENSIYQNYGSYYMDNMQEKPFKVILLMLFHYMVSMIYVWKCKNETMQNRIIILSSAACFALVPLIWINPTALRSISYYGIFVPMLLAMACSNMRLGKVLLLSLILLFLYQSDPRESNYHFMWEQMDLPDRYYL
;
A
#
# COMPACT_ATOMS: atom_id res chain seq x y z
N MET A 1 0.47 14.82 14.97
CA MET A 1 -0.48 15.93 14.77
C MET A 1 -1.18 15.86 13.42
N LEU A 2 -0.47 15.62 12.31
CA LEU A 2 -1.07 15.57 10.96
C LEU A 2 -2.19 14.53 10.84
N THR A 3 -1.96 13.30 11.29
CA THR A 3 -2.96 12.21 11.27
C THR A 3 -4.25 12.62 11.97
N PHE A 4 -4.17 13.34 13.10
CA PHE A 4 -5.35 13.85 13.81
C PHE A 4 -6.18 14.80 12.93
N TYR A 5 -5.55 15.75 12.23
CA TYR A 5 -6.27 16.68 11.35
C TYR A 5 -6.89 15.98 10.13
N ILE A 6 -6.20 14.98 9.57
CA ILE A 6 -6.75 14.15 8.48
C ILE A 6 -7.99 13.39 8.95
N LEU A 7 -7.93 12.75 10.12
CA LEU A 7 -9.06 12.04 10.69
C LEU A 7 -10.23 12.97 11.04
N LEU A 8 -9.93 14.14 11.59
CA LEU A 8 -10.93 15.17 11.87
C LEU A 8 -11.65 15.61 10.59
N LEU A 9 -10.90 15.88 9.51
CA LEU A 9 -11.47 16.21 8.20
C LEU A 9 -12.45 15.13 7.73
N PHE A 10 -12.06 13.85 7.81
CA PHE A 10 -12.91 12.74 7.39
C PHE A 10 -14.21 12.66 8.21
N VAL A 11 -14.13 12.87 9.52
CA VAL A 11 -15.30 12.85 10.41
C VAL A 11 -16.22 14.04 10.10
N VAL A 12 -15.69 15.23 9.92
CA VAL A 12 -16.47 16.43 9.57
C VAL A 12 -17.19 16.24 8.22
N LEU A 13 -16.47 15.79 7.20
CA LEU A 13 -17.06 15.49 5.89
C LEU A 13 -18.18 14.45 6.00
N TYR A 14 -17.98 13.39 6.77
CA TYR A 14 -19.02 12.39 6.98
C TYR A 14 -20.27 12.98 7.65
N ILE A 15 -20.10 13.78 8.70
CA ILE A 15 -21.22 14.42 9.39
C ILE A 15 -22.02 15.33 8.43
N CYS A 16 -21.33 16.11 7.61
CA CYS A 16 -21.96 16.99 6.61
C CYS A 16 -22.70 16.21 5.52
N LEU A 17 -22.18 15.05 5.11
CA LEU A 17 -22.66 14.33 3.94
C LEU A 17 -23.63 13.17 4.27
N ARG A 18 -23.73 12.72 5.52
CA ARG A 18 -24.48 11.51 5.91
C ARG A 18 -25.97 11.55 5.61
N ASN A 19 -26.56 12.74 5.50
CA ASN A 19 -28.00 12.93 5.26
C ASN A 19 -28.36 13.05 3.77
N TYR A 20 -27.39 13.05 2.89
CA TYR A 20 -27.60 13.12 1.44
C TYR A 20 -27.59 11.74 0.79
N GLN A 21 -27.94 11.73 -0.50
CA GLN A 21 -27.94 10.50 -1.31
C GLN A 21 -26.56 9.84 -1.33
N TYR A 22 -26.49 8.54 -1.03
CA TYR A 22 -25.21 7.81 -0.87
C TYR A 22 -24.23 8.03 -2.03
N LYS A 23 -24.69 7.87 -3.29
CA LYS A 23 -23.80 7.97 -4.46
C LYS A 23 -23.12 9.33 -4.57
N THR A 24 -23.88 10.41 -4.31
CA THR A 24 -23.36 11.78 -4.34
C THR A 24 -22.45 12.03 -3.15
N SER A 25 -22.88 11.66 -1.95
CA SER A 25 -22.10 11.80 -0.72
C SER A 25 -20.76 11.06 -0.79
N ALA A 26 -20.78 9.83 -1.28
CA ALA A 26 -19.57 9.03 -1.44
C ALA A 26 -18.58 9.66 -2.44
N LYS A 27 -19.07 10.17 -3.57
CA LYS A 27 -18.22 10.87 -4.55
C LYS A 27 -17.58 12.12 -3.95
N ILE A 28 -18.38 12.98 -3.31
CA ILE A 28 -17.88 14.23 -2.69
C ILE A 28 -16.85 13.88 -1.60
N PHE A 29 -17.18 12.93 -0.71
CA PHE A 29 -16.29 12.49 0.35
C PHE A 29 -14.95 12.02 -0.22
N ILE A 30 -14.98 11.12 -1.20
CA ILE A 30 -13.77 10.54 -1.80
C ILE A 30 -12.96 11.62 -2.51
N ILE A 31 -13.58 12.50 -3.30
CA ILE A 31 -12.87 13.56 -4.02
C ILE A 31 -12.16 14.48 -3.02
N VAL A 32 -12.88 15.01 -2.04
CA VAL A 32 -12.30 15.97 -1.08
C VAL A 32 -11.22 15.31 -0.22
N SER A 33 -11.48 14.10 0.29
CA SER A 33 -10.50 13.37 1.10
C SER A 33 -9.25 12.98 0.29
N SER A 34 -9.42 12.53 -0.95
CA SER A 34 -8.30 12.20 -1.84
C SER A 34 -7.49 13.43 -2.21
N MET A 35 -8.14 14.55 -2.52
CA MET A 35 -7.45 15.82 -2.79
C MET A 35 -6.61 16.27 -1.59
N ALA A 36 -7.18 16.21 -0.37
CA ALA A 36 -6.45 16.55 0.85
C ALA A 36 -5.21 15.67 1.03
N LEU A 37 -5.34 14.35 0.86
CA LEU A 37 -4.21 13.42 0.97
C LEU A 37 -3.14 13.67 -0.11
N ILE A 38 -3.55 13.95 -1.36
CA ILE A 38 -2.62 14.27 -2.47
C ILE A 38 -1.89 15.58 -2.17
N LEU A 39 -2.61 16.62 -1.73
CA LEU A 39 -2.02 17.92 -1.39
C LEU A 39 -1.01 17.78 -0.25
N ILE A 40 -1.36 17.11 0.83
CA ILE A 40 -0.46 16.87 1.95
C ILE A 40 0.77 16.11 1.47
N SER A 41 0.61 15.03 0.70
CA SER A 41 1.75 14.25 0.20
C SER A 41 2.64 15.04 -0.77
N GLY A 42 2.05 15.84 -1.66
CA GLY A 42 2.79 16.63 -2.65
C GLY A 42 3.49 17.85 -2.06
N LEU A 43 2.93 18.46 -1.01
CA LEU A 43 3.46 19.66 -0.36
C LEU A 43 4.43 19.36 0.79
N ARG A 44 4.79 18.09 1.02
CA ARG A 44 5.73 17.72 2.06
C ARG A 44 7.14 18.27 1.79
N HIS A 45 7.87 18.57 2.87
CA HIS A 45 9.27 18.91 2.78
C HIS A 45 10.09 17.72 2.23
N GLU A 46 11.19 17.96 1.56
CA GLU A 46 12.05 16.93 0.96
C GLU A 46 12.68 15.99 2.00
N GLY A 47 12.85 16.42 3.23
CA GLY A 47 13.29 15.60 4.37
C GLY A 47 12.21 14.68 4.92
N VAL A 48 10.94 14.84 4.53
CA VAL A 48 9.83 13.99 4.98
C VAL A 48 9.78 12.70 4.15
N GLY A 49 9.86 11.56 4.85
CA GLY A 49 9.92 10.24 4.24
C GLY A 49 11.35 9.79 3.94
N SER A 50 11.58 8.47 4.06
CA SER A 50 12.94 7.91 4.00
C SER A 50 13.66 8.18 2.69
N ASP A 51 12.97 8.22 1.57
CA ASP A 51 13.59 8.23 0.24
C ASP A 51 13.21 9.46 -0.60
N THR A 52 12.42 10.41 -0.05
CA THR A 52 11.86 11.54 -0.80
C THR A 52 12.95 12.37 -1.46
N TYR A 53 13.99 12.76 -0.70
CA TYR A 53 15.09 13.56 -1.21
C TYR A 53 15.83 12.84 -2.37
N ALA A 54 16.13 11.55 -2.20
CA ALA A 54 16.78 10.77 -3.25
C ALA A 54 15.96 10.73 -4.55
N TYR A 55 14.63 10.64 -4.45
CA TYR A 55 13.76 10.69 -5.64
C TYR A 55 13.66 12.07 -6.27
N ILE A 56 13.67 13.14 -5.48
CA ILE A 56 13.75 14.53 -5.99
C ILE A 56 15.04 14.70 -6.79
N MET A 57 16.19 14.35 -6.20
CA MET A 57 17.49 14.43 -6.86
C MET A 57 17.55 13.56 -8.13
N SER A 58 16.99 12.36 -8.09
CA SER A 58 16.91 11.49 -9.27
C SER A 58 16.05 12.10 -10.38
N PHE A 59 14.94 12.76 -10.03
CA PHE A 59 14.07 13.44 -10.99
C PHE A 59 14.76 14.67 -11.59
N GLU A 60 15.48 15.47 -10.80
CA GLU A 60 16.23 16.63 -11.29
C GLU A 60 17.40 16.23 -12.20
N ASN A 61 18.04 15.10 -11.90
CA ASN A 61 19.15 14.59 -12.70
C ASN A 61 18.72 13.90 -13.99
N ILE A 62 17.44 13.46 -14.10
CA ILE A 62 16.94 12.75 -15.29
C ILE A 62 17.04 13.59 -16.58
N LYS A 63 17.12 14.92 -16.46
CA LYS A 63 17.30 15.83 -17.59
C LYS A 63 18.61 15.55 -18.36
N TYR A 64 19.66 15.12 -17.66
CA TYR A 64 20.97 14.84 -18.26
C TYR A 64 21.07 13.45 -18.88
N THR A 65 20.15 12.54 -18.58
CA THR A 65 20.16 11.17 -19.10
C THR A 65 19.44 11.13 -20.46
N SER A 66 20.06 10.57 -21.48
CA SER A 66 19.45 10.42 -22.81
C SER A 66 18.37 9.33 -22.82
N TRP A 67 17.45 9.37 -23.81
CA TRP A 67 16.49 8.29 -24.00
C TRP A 67 17.15 6.98 -24.36
N ASP A 68 18.20 7.03 -25.17
CA ASP A 68 18.94 5.82 -25.58
C ASP A 68 19.56 5.13 -24.37
N GLU A 69 20.12 5.89 -23.44
CA GLU A 69 20.65 5.37 -22.19
C GLU A 69 19.55 4.79 -21.29
N ILE A 70 18.41 5.48 -21.14
CA ILE A 70 17.28 5.01 -20.34
C ILE A 70 16.73 3.70 -20.92
N LEU A 71 16.53 3.62 -22.23
CA LEU A 71 15.99 2.42 -22.89
C LEU A 71 17.03 1.28 -22.87
N HIS A 72 18.30 1.58 -23.11
CA HIS A 72 19.36 0.58 -22.99
C HIS A 72 19.38 -0.03 -21.58
N ASN A 73 19.42 0.81 -20.55
CA ASN A 73 19.36 0.39 -19.14
C ASN A 73 18.07 -0.39 -18.83
N PHE A 74 16.93 0.04 -19.37
CA PHE A 74 15.66 -0.64 -19.20
C PHE A 74 15.73 -2.08 -19.74
N PHE A 75 16.18 -2.26 -20.97
CA PHE A 75 16.25 -3.59 -21.59
C PHE A 75 17.29 -4.48 -20.91
N GLN A 76 18.47 -3.95 -20.60
CA GLN A 76 19.50 -4.72 -19.89
C GLN A 76 19.01 -5.21 -18.53
N ARG A 77 18.41 -4.33 -17.72
CA ARG A 77 17.91 -4.68 -16.38
C ARG A 77 16.69 -5.58 -16.42
N ALA A 78 15.85 -5.47 -17.44
CA ALA A 78 14.69 -6.33 -17.62
C ALA A 78 15.08 -7.77 -17.97
N PHE A 79 16.12 -7.95 -18.80
CA PHE A 79 16.51 -9.26 -19.34
C PHE A 79 17.79 -9.84 -18.73
N MET A 80 18.63 -9.01 -18.05
CA MET A 80 19.86 -9.44 -17.39
C MET A 80 19.91 -8.95 -15.94
N PRO A 81 19.00 -9.38 -15.07
CA PRO A 81 18.84 -8.83 -13.72
C PRO A 81 20.04 -9.07 -12.78
N ASP A 82 20.87 -10.06 -13.07
CA ASP A 82 21.97 -10.46 -12.19
C ASP A 82 23.24 -9.61 -12.39
N VAL A 83 23.29 -8.81 -13.46
CA VAL A 83 24.46 -8.01 -13.82
C VAL A 83 24.37 -6.56 -13.28
N TYR A 84 23.19 -6.09 -12.96
CA TYR A 84 22.95 -4.69 -12.58
C TYR A 84 22.29 -4.55 -11.21
N GLU A 85 22.84 -3.67 -10.36
CA GLU A 85 22.33 -3.41 -9.00
C GLU A 85 20.96 -2.73 -8.99
N GLU A 86 20.65 -1.91 -9.99
CA GLU A 86 19.33 -1.26 -10.07
C GLU A 86 18.26 -2.19 -10.61
N ARG A 87 17.28 -2.50 -9.77
CA ARG A 87 16.31 -3.59 -9.98
C ARG A 87 15.03 -3.18 -10.68
N ASP A 88 14.69 -1.90 -10.75
CA ASP A 88 13.36 -1.39 -11.15
C ASP A 88 13.49 -0.33 -12.26
N PRO A 89 13.67 -0.72 -13.53
CA PRO A 89 14.04 0.21 -14.62
C PRO A 89 12.89 1.12 -15.10
N GLY A 90 11.64 0.81 -14.77
CA GLY A 90 10.48 1.52 -15.30
C GLY A 90 10.28 2.93 -14.75
N LEU A 91 10.82 3.23 -13.56
CA LEU A 91 10.66 4.55 -12.95
C LEU A 91 11.34 5.65 -13.78
N SER A 92 12.55 5.40 -14.29
CA SER A 92 13.31 6.36 -15.09
C SER A 92 12.58 6.76 -16.37
N ILE A 93 11.86 5.85 -17.01
CA ILE A 93 11.00 6.14 -18.17
C ILE A 93 9.90 7.13 -17.79
N ILE A 94 9.25 6.90 -16.65
CA ILE A 94 8.16 7.77 -16.17
C ILE A 94 8.74 9.15 -15.79
N MET A 95 9.83 9.19 -15.03
CA MET A 95 10.47 10.45 -14.64
C MET A 95 10.87 11.29 -15.87
N LYS A 96 11.50 10.66 -16.87
CA LYS A 96 11.91 11.35 -18.11
C LYS A 96 10.71 11.86 -18.90
N SER A 97 9.65 11.06 -19.00
CA SER A 97 8.41 11.46 -19.67
C SER A 97 7.76 12.66 -18.98
N LEU A 98 7.66 12.64 -17.66
CA LEU A 98 7.08 13.73 -16.87
C LEU A 98 7.92 15.01 -16.96
N TRP A 99 9.27 14.87 -16.92
CA TRP A 99 10.18 15.99 -17.11
C TRP A 99 10.00 16.63 -18.49
N GLN A 100 9.88 15.83 -19.56
CA GLN A 100 9.63 16.36 -20.93
C GLN A 100 8.29 17.06 -21.06
N LEU A 101 7.29 16.68 -20.25
CA LEU A 101 6.02 17.39 -20.17
C LEU A 101 6.10 18.70 -19.35
N GLY A 102 7.29 19.11 -18.95
CA GLY A 102 7.52 20.33 -18.19
C GLY A 102 7.26 20.24 -16.69
N MET A 103 7.14 19.02 -16.16
CA MET A 103 6.92 18.82 -14.73
C MET A 103 8.23 18.99 -13.96
N ASP A 104 8.17 19.66 -12.82
CA ASP A 104 9.29 19.76 -11.87
C ASP A 104 9.25 18.62 -10.84
N ALA A 105 10.25 18.57 -9.96
CA ALA A 105 10.35 17.56 -8.92
C ALA A 105 9.14 17.61 -7.96
N ARG A 106 8.57 18.78 -7.73
CA ARG A 106 7.37 18.95 -6.91
C ARG A 106 6.14 18.34 -7.59
N GLY A 107 5.96 18.63 -8.87
CA GLY A 107 4.92 18.02 -9.70
C GLY A 107 5.04 16.49 -9.72
N PHE A 108 6.26 15.95 -9.75
CA PHE A 108 6.48 14.51 -9.65
C PHE A 108 5.97 13.93 -8.33
N LEU A 109 6.17 14.59 -7.17
CA LEU A 109 5.62 14.13 -5.89
C LEU A 109 4.09 14.13 -5.89
N PHE A 110 3.45 15.17 -6.45
CA PHE A 110 2.00 15.20 -6.65
C PHE A 110 1.52 14.08 -7.55
N PHE A 111 2.23 13.84 -8.65
CA PHE A 111 1.91 12.76 -9.58
C PHE A 111 1.95 11.38 -8.89
N VAL A 112 3.00 11.08 -8.13
CA VAL A 112 3.12 9.81 -7.38
C VAL A 112 1.96 9.63 -6.41
N ALA A 113 1.63 10.67 -5.63
CA ALA A 113 0.52 10.63 -4.69
C ALA A 113 -0.82 10.42 -5.41
N ALA A 114 -1.06 11.16 -6.49
CA ALA A 114 -2.29 11.03 -7.28
C ALA A 114 -2.39 9.65 -7.94
N PHE A 115 -1.28 9.13 -8.45
CA PHE A 115 -1.24 7.82 -9.13
C PHE A 115 -1.62 6.65 -8.21
N LEU A 116 -1.42 6.78 -6.90
CA LEU A 116 -1.90 5.83 -5.90
C LEU A 116 -3.30 6.16 -5.40
N ILE A 117 -3.54 7.42 -4.99
CA ILE A 117 -4.73 7.79 -4.23
C ILE A 117 -5.98 7.84 -5.13
N VAL A 118 -5.84 8.23 -6.40
CA VAL A 118 -6.97 8.25 -7.34
C VAL A 118 -7.54 6.84 -7.58
N PRO A 119 -6.76 5.82 -8.00
CA PRO A 119 -7.29 4.48 -8.15
C PRO A 119 -7.79 3.88 -6.83
N LEU A 120 -7.17 4.21 -5.68
CA LEU A 120 -7.70 3.82 -4.37
C LEU A 120 -9.12 4.40 -4.16
N GLY A 121 -9.31 5.69 -4.41
CA GLY A 121 -10.63 6.33 -4.32
C GLY A 121 -11.67 5.67 -5.25
N VAL A 122 -11.28 5.33 -6.49
CA VAL A 122 -12.15 4.62 -7.43
C VAL A 122 -12.49 3.22 -6.92
N VAL A 123 -11.52 2.48 -6.38
CA VAL A 123 -11.76 1.17 -5.75
C VAL A 123 -12.74 1.32 -4.59
N VAL A 124 -12.49 2.25 -3.67
CA VAL A 124 -13.38 2.48 -2.52
C VAL A 124 -14.79 2.83 -2.99
N TYR A 125 -14.95 3.71 -3.98
CA TYR A 125 -16.27 4.04 -4.53
C TYR A 125 -17.01 2.83 -5.14
N LYS A 126 -16.27 2.01 -5.90
CA LYS A 126 -16.85 0.88 -6.63
C LYS A 126 -17.10 -0.36 -5.75
N PHE A 127 -16.42 -0.46 -4.61
CA PHE A 127 -16.46 -1.64 -3.74
C PHE A 127 -17.26 -1.36 -2.44
N SER A 128 -17.54 -0.11 -2.07
CA SER A 128 -18.34 0.22 -0.90
C SER A 128 -19.84 0.25 -1.20
N GLU A 129 -20.64 -0.10 -0.21
CA GLU A 129 -22.11 -0.14 -0.31
C GLU A 129 -22.77 1.05 0.40
N ASN A 130 -22.07 1.69 1.32
CA ASN A 130 -22.59 2.83 2.08
C ASN A 130 -21.48 3.78 2.53
N LEU A 131 -21.86 5.00 2.92
CA LEU A 131 -20.93 6.06 3.30
C LEU A 131 -20.11 5.73 4.56
N LYS A 132 -20.62 4.88 5.47
CA LYS A 132 -19.85 4.45 6.65
C LYS A 132 -18.65 3.61 6.26
N VAL A 133 -18.82 2.68 5.31
CA VAL A 133 -17.71 1.87 4.78
C VAL A 133 -16.68 2.76 4.11
N VAL A 134 -17.10 3.78 3.35
CA VAL A 134 -16.19 4.76 2.74
C VAL A 134 -15.37 5.48 3.80
N LEU A 135 -16.03 6.08 4.81
CA LEU A 135 -15.36 6.76 5.92
C LEU A 135 -14.35 5.84 6.62
N TYR A 136 -14.81 4.64 7.05
CA TYR A 136 -13.98 3.73 7.82
C TYR A 136 -12.78 3.24 7.01
N THR A 137 -12.96 3.00 5.69
CA THR A 137 -11.85 2.63 4.80
C THR A 137 -10.79 3.74 4.76
N TYR A 138 -11.19 5.01 4.61
CA TYR A 138 -10.25 6.13 4.60
C TYR A 138 -9.55 6.32 5.95
N VAL A 139 -10.27 6.16 7.06
CA VAL A 139 -9.70 6.20 8.42
C VAL A 139 -8.64 5.12 8.59
N PHE A 140 -8.96 3.87 8.25
CA PHE A 140 -7.99 2.78 8.37
C PHE A 140 -6.83 2.92 7.38
N TYR A 141 -7.08 3.38 6.14
CA TYR A 141 -6.02 3.66 5.20
C TYR A 141 -5.06 4.74 5.72
N ALA A 142 -5.58 5.83 6.27
CA ALA A 142 -4.77 6.89 6.84
C ALA A 142 -3.88 6.38 7.99
N GLY A 143 -4.43 5.53 8.87
CA GLY A 143 -3.68 4.99 10.00
C GLY A 143 -2.69 3.87 9.64
N MET A 144 -2.94 3.10 8.57
CA MET A 144 -2.12 1.91 8.26
C MET A 144 -1.10 2.15 7.14
N PHE A 145 -1.42 2.98 6.15
CA PHE A 145 -0.67 3.02 4.89
C PHE A 145 -0.23 4.42 4.45
N TYR A 146 -0.97 5.47 4.80
CA TYR A 146 -0.75 6.79 4.23
C TYR A 146 0.62 7.38 4.56
N GLY A 147 1.08 7.25 5.80
CA GLY A 147 2.40 7.74 6.22
C GLY A 147 3.57 7.06 5.49
N TYR A 148 3.37 5.80 5.10
CA TYR A 148 4.41 5.01 4.43
C TYR A 148 4.34 5.09 2.90
N LEU A 149 3.19 4.75 2.29
CA LEU A 149 3.11 4.52 0.84
C LEU A 149 3.43 5.77 0.02
N PRO A 150 2.64 6.85 0.05
CA PRO A 150 2.89 7.98 -0.85
C PRO A 150 4.09 8.83 -0.43
N ASN A 151 4.51 8.75 0.85
CA ASN A 151 5.53 9.64 1.39
C ASN A 151 6.93 9.05 1.40
N SER A 152 7.08 7.73 1.42
CA SER A 152 8.42 7.09 1.47
C SER A 152 8.60 6.08 0.34
N ALA A 153 7.60 5.24 0.06
CA ALA A 153 7.71 4.13 -0.87
C ALA A 153 7.26 4.52 -2.30
N VAL A 154 7.93 5.46 -2.96
CA VAL A 154 7.54 6.04 -4.25
C VAL A 154 7.32 4.99 -5.33
N ARG A 155 8.30 4.11 -5.61
CA ARG A 155 8.19 3.04 -6.62
C ARG A 155 7.03 2.09 -6.31
N GLN A 156 6.92 1.71 -5.05
CA GLN A 156 5.86 0.82 -4.60
C GLN A 156 4.47 1.47 -4.72
N SER A 157 4.35 2.75 -4.42
CA SER A 157 3.10 3.51 -4.55
C SER A 157 2.62 3.55 -6.00
N MET A 158 3.52 3.79 -6.94
CA MET A 158 3.20 3.77 -8.36
C MET A 158 2.81 2.36 -8.83
N ALA A 159 3.58 1.34 -8.48
CA ALA A 159 3.25 -0.05 -8.80
C ALA A 159 1.90 -0.47 -8.22
N LEU A 160 1.60 -0.05 -6.98
CA LEU A 160 0.32 -0.33 -6.33
C LEU A 160 -0.85 0.39 -7.03
N GLY A 161 -0.64 1.59 -7.57
CA GLY A 161 -1.62 2.28 -8.40
C GLY A 161 -2.03 1.43 -9.61
N PHE A 162 -1.08 0.83 -10.32
CA PHE A 162 -1.38 -0.12 -11.40
C PHE A 162 -2.13 -1.36 -10.89
N VAL A 163 -1.73 -1.93 -9.76
CA VAL A 163 -2.38 -3.10 -9.18
C VAL A 163 -3.82 -2.80 -8.76
N LEU A 164 -4.11 -1.60 -8.23
CA LEU A 164 -5.48 -1.18 -7.92
C LEU A 164 -6.34 -1.10 -9.19
N TRP A 165 -5.82 -0.56 -10.30
CA TRP A 165 -6.50 -0.61 -11.59
C TRP A 165 -6.70 -2.04 -12.08
N ALA A 166 -5.70 -2.92 -11.92
CA ALA A 166 -5.83 -4.33 -12.26
C ALA A 166 -6.98 -5.00 -11.50
N PHE A 167 -7.17 -4.71 -10.23
CA PHE A 167 -8.26 -5.27 -9.43
C PHE A 167 -9.64 -4.71 -9.82
N LEU A 168 -9.72 -3.46 -10.27
CA LEU A 168 -10.94 -2.93 -10.88
C LEU A 168 -11.29 -3.64 -12.19
N LEU A 169 -10.29 -3.95 -13.01
CA LEU A 169 -10.45 -4.73 -14.24
C LEU A 169 -10.86 -6.18 -13.93
N LEU A 170 -10.25 -6.79 -12.90
CA LEU A 170 -10.57 -8.12 -12.42
C LEU A 170 -12.03 -8.21 -11.92
N LYS A 171 -12.50 -7.21 -11.18
CA LYS A 171 -13.92 -7.10 -10.78
C LYS A 171 -14.85 -7.14 -11.98
N ASN A 172 -14.47 -6.49 -13.08
CA ASN A 172 -15.23 -6.44 -14.32
C ASN A 172 -14.94 -7.63 -15.25
N ARG A 173 -14.27 -8.69 -14.76
CA ARG A 173 -13.88 -9.90 -15.49
C ARG A 173 -12.97 -9.65 -16.71
N ARG A 174 -12.23 -8.55 -16.72
CA ARG A 174 -11.25 -8.23 -17.78
C ARG A 174 -9.87 -8.78 -17.42
N PHE A 175 -9.74 -10.10 -17.41
CA PHE A 175 -8.57 -10.81 -16.87
C PHE A 175 -7.27 -10.45 -17.58
N VAL A 176 -7.26 -10.43 -18.92
CA VAL A 176 -6.07 -10.11 -19.72
C VAL A 176 -5.55 -8.72 -19.37
N PHE A 177 -6.42 -7.72 -19.34
CA PHE A 177 -6.04 -6.36 -18.97
C PHE A 177 -5.58 -6.28 -17.50
N SER A 178 -6.16 -7.07 -16.60
CA SER A 178 -5.70 -7.16 -15.21
C SER A 178 -4.25 -7.66 -15.13
N VAL A 179 -3.91 -8.70 -15.91
CA VAL A 179 -2.51 -9.19 -16.02
C VAL A 179 -1.60 -8.09 -16.56
N ILE A 180 -1.97 -7.43 -17.66
CA ILE A 180 -1.17 -6.36 -18.29
C ILE A 180 -0.87 -5.24 -17.27
N PHE A 181 -1.87 -4.82 -16.48
CA PHE A 181 -1.67 -3.77 -15.48
C PHE A 181 -0.76 -4.23 -14.32
N ILE A 182 -0.87 -5.49 -13.88
CA ILE A 182 0.06 -6.02 -12.86
C ILE A 182 1.49 -6.07 -13.42
N LEU A 183 1.67 -6.50 -14.67
CA LEU A 183 2.98 -6.53 -15.32
C LEU A 183 3.56 -5.12 -15.48
N ALA A 184 2.74 -4.12 -15.85
CA ALA A 184 3.15 -2.73 -15.90
C ALA A 184 3.60 -2.21 -14.51
N GLY A 185 2.88 -2.59 -13.44
CA GLY A 185 3.31 -2.31 -12.08
C GLY A 185 4.63 -3.00 -11.71
N ALA A 186 4.83 -4.24 -12.16
CA ALA A 186 6.05 -5.02 -11.88
C ALA A 186 7.31 -4.45 -12.59
N ILE A 187 7.14 -3.77 -13.73
CA ILE A 187 8.22 -3.03 -14.39
C ILE A 187 8.71 -1.88 -13.51
N ILE A 188 7.83 -1.25 -12.72
CA ILE A 188 8.17 -0.14 -11.83
C ILE A 188 8.68 -0.67 -10.49
N HIS A 189 8.09 -1.76 -9.99
CA HIS A 189 8.51 -2.41 -8.76
C HIS A 189 8.19 -3.90 -8.79
N ARG A 190 9.24 -4.74 -8.91
CA ARG A 190 9.13 -6.20 -9.12
C ARG A 190 8.19 -6.90 -8.14
N SER A 191 8.12 -6.45 -6.89
CA SER A 191 7.23 -7.07 -5.90
C SER A 191 5.75 -7.06 -6.29
N ALA A 192 5.33 -6.25 -7.29
CA ALA A 192 3.96 -6.27 -7.80
C ALA A 192 3.56 -7.60 -8.45
N PHE A 193 4.50 -8.45 -8.88
CA PHE A 193 4.22 -9.81 -9.37
C PHE A 193 3.42 -10.65 -8.37
N ILE A 194 3.56 -10.36 -7.07
CA ILE A 194 2.83 -11.07 -6.02
C ILE A 194 1.30 -10.93 -6.18
N ALA A 195 0.82 -9.94 -6.91
CA ALA A 195 -0.61 -9.75 -7.15
C ALA A 195 -1.21 -10.71 -8.20
N LEU A 196 -0.37 -11.37 -9.05
CA LEU A 196 -0.85 -12.28 -10.10
C LEU A 196 -1.64 -13.49 -9.57
N PRO A 197 -1.24 -14.16 -8.49
CA PRO A 197 -1.98 -15.32 -7.95
C PRO A 197 -3.43 -15.01 -7.56
N LEU A 198 -3.78 -13.74 -7.28
CA LEU A 198 -5.16 -13.40 -6.97
C LEU A 198 -6.09 -13.63 -8.17
N ILE A 199 -5.61 -13.52 -9.40
CA ILE A 199 -6.44 -13.69 -10.61
C ILE A 199 -7.07 -15.08 -10.66
N PRO A 200 -6.35 -16.21 -10.56
CA PRO A 200 -6.98 -17.51 -10.48
C PRO A 200 -7.73 -17.74 -9.15
N LEU A 201 -7.25 -17.18 -8.04
CA LEU A 201 -7.89 -17.40 -6.73
C LEU A 201 -9.32 -16.85 -6.65
N VAL A 202 -9.65 -15.75 -7.34
CA VAL A 202 -11.02 -15.18 -7.29
C VAL A 202 -12.09 -16.07 -7.93
N PHE A 203 -11.72 -17.11 -8.67
CA PHE A 203 -12.67 -18.10 -9.17
C PHE A 203 -13.09 -19.11 -8.10
N ILE A 204 -12.34 -19.26 -7.02
CA ILE A 204 -12.67 -20.12 -5.91
C ILE A 204 -13.81 -19.48 -5.09
N LYS A 205 -14.96 -20.15 -5.06
CA LYS A 205 -16.16 -19.65 -4.36
C LYS A 205 -16.10 -19.81 -2.84
N LYS A 206 -15.29 -20.73 -2.32
CA LYS A 206 -15.17 -21.01 -0.89
C LYS A 206 -14.26 -20.01 -0.17
N THR A 207 -14.61 -18.72 -0.21
CA THR A 207 -13.79 -17.64 0.35
C THR A 207 -13.57 -17.79 1.85
N THR A 208 -14.58 -18.23 2.59
CA THR A 208 -14.47 -18.47 4.05
C THR A 208 -13.45 -19.57 4.36
N LEU A 209 -13.43 -20.66 3.56
CA LEU A 209 -12.43 -21.72 3.74
C LEU A 209 -11.02 -21.18 3.50
N LEU A 210 -10.80 -20.44 2.40
CA LEU A 210 -9.48 -19.86 2.10
C LEU A 210 -9.05 -18.84 3.16
N TYR A 211 -10.00 -18.08 3.69
CA TYR A 211 -9.72 -17.16 4.79
C TYR A 211 -9.28 -17.90 6.06
N ASN A 212 -9.93 -19.02 6.40
CA ASN A 212 -9.53 -19.86 7.55
C ASN A 212 -8.17 -20.56 7.30
N LEU A 213 -7.90 -21.01 6.08
CA LEU A 213 -6.61 -21.60 5.71
C LEU A 213 -5.47 -20.57 5.81
N ALA A 214 -5.74 -19.29 5.56
CA ALA A 214 -4.77 -18.22 5.77
C ALA A 214 -4.29 -18.13 7.23
N MET A 215 -5.15 -18.42 8.22
CA MET A 215 -4.76 -18.49 9.62
C MET A 215 -3.82 -19.67 9.89
N ILE A 216 -4.10 -20.81 9.30
CA ILE A 216 -3.24 -21.99 9.45
C ILE A 216 -1.86 -21.68 8.86
N LEU A 217 -1.83 -21.09 7.65
CA LEU A 217 -0.58 -20.71 6.98
C LEU A 217 0.20 -19.64 7.79
N PHE A 218 -0.51 -18.67 8.39
CA PHE A 218 0.08 -17.67 9.28
C PHE A 218 0.87 -18.35 10.41
N PHE A 219 0.27 -19.31 11.13
CA PHE A 219 0.96 -20.02 12.20
C PHE A 219 2.06 -20.93 11.68
N ILE A 220 1.85 -21.64 10.57
CA ILE A 220 2.90 -22.47 9.96
C ILE A 220 4.15 -21.62 9.68
N ILE A 221 4.01 -20.44 9.06
CA ILE A 221 5.16 -19.58 8.76
C ILE A 221 5.86 -19.12 10.04
N ILE A 222 5.12 -18.79 11.11
CA ILE A 222 5.73 -18.43 12.40
C ILE A 222 6.57 -19.58 12.98
N PHE A 223 6.06 -20.82 12.89
CA PHE A 223 6.76 -21.98 13.48
C PHE A 223 7.97 -22.46 12.66
N ILE A 224 7.95 -22.25 11.34
CA ILE A 224 9.03 -22.71 10.44
C ILE A 224 9.95 -21.55 9.99
N GLN A 225 9.80 -20.35 10.55
CA GLN A 225 10.47 -19.13 10.08
C GLN A 225 11.99 -19.28 9.92
N ASP A 226 12.66 -19.97 10.86
CA ASP A 226 14.12 -20.12 10.84
C ASP A 226 14.60 -21.00 9.68
N ASN A 227 13.78 -21.96 9.24
CA ASN A 227 14.06 -22.87 8.13
C ASN A 227 13.44 -22.41 6.81
N PHE A 228 12.49 -21.46 6.83
CA PHE A 228 11.73 -21.04 5.66
C PHE A 228 12.60 -20.35 4.62
N ILE A 229 13.54 -19.50 5.07
CA ILE A 229 14.49 -18.82 4.18
C ILE A 229 15.34 -19.83 3.45
N THR A 230 15.92 -20.77 4.16
CA THR A 230 16.79 -21.82 3.60
C THR A 230 16.03 -22.71 2.63
N LEU A 231 14.77 -23.05 2.98
CA LEU A 231 13.93 -23.94 2.17
C LEU A 231 13.42 -23.27 0.87
N VAL A 232 13.08 -21.99 0.91
CA VAL A 232 12.42 -21.29 -0.22
C VAL A 232 13.41 -20.51 -1.08
N LEU A 233 14.46 -19.95 -0.48
CA LEU A 233 15.39 -19.05 -1.15
C LEU A 233 16.77 -19.66 -1.42
N GLY A 234 17.06 -20.84 -0.82
CA GLY A 234 18.40 -21.48 -0.90
C GLY A 234 19.45 -20.79 -0.02
N GLU A 235 20.55 -21.51 0.26
CA GLU A 235 21.59 -21.07 1.20
C GLU A 235 22.38 -19.83 0.73
N ASN A 236 22.43 -19.53 -0.58
CA ASN A 236 23.25 -18.45 -1.17
C ASN A 236 22.42 -17.36 -1.86
N SER A 237 21.21 -17.10 -1.44
CA SER A 237 20.37 -16.09 -2.09
C SER A 237 20.81 -14.66 -1.74
N ILE A 238 20.77 -13.76 -2.73
CA ILE A 238 20.95 -12.31 -2.52
C ILE A 238 20.02 -11.76 -1.42
N TYR A 239 18.87 -12.43 -1.22
CA TYR A 239 17.90 -12.08 -0.19
C TYR A 239 18.37 -12.41 1.24
N GLN A 240 19.29 -13.36 1.45
CA GLN A 240 19.91 -13.60 2.76
C GLN A 240 20.81 -12.44 3.18
N ASN A 241 21.64 -11.93 2.25
CA ASN A 241 22.52 -10.78 2.54
C ASN A 241 21.72 -9.50 2.83
N TYR A 242 20.57 -9.31 2.15
CA TYR A 242 19.65 -8.20 2.47
C TYR A 242 18.93 -8.46 3.81
N GLY A 243 18.56 -9.70 4.10
CA GLY A 243 17.91 -10.08 5.37
C GLY A 243 18.84 -9.85 6.57
N SER A 244 20.09 -10.29 6.48
CA SER A 244 21.07 -10.10 7.58
C SER A 244 21.33 -8.62 7.84
N TYR A 245 21.58 -7.81 6.81
CA TYR A 245 21.80 -6.36 6.98
C TYR A 245 20.63 -5.66 7.69
N TYR A 246 19.38 -6.01 7.35
CA TYR A 246 18.21 -5.42 8.00
C TYR A 246 17.96 -6.01 9.40
N MET A 247 18.23 -7.28 9.62
CA MET A 247 18.05 -7.94 10.94
C MET A 247 19.09 -7.48 11.95
N ASP A 248 20.35 -7.29 11.55
CA ASP A 248 21.43 -6.78 12.40
C ASP A 248 21.18 -5.32 12.83
N ASN A 249 20.47 -4.55 12.01
CA ASN A 249 20.10 -3.17 12.30
C ASN A 249 18.70 -3.01 12.96
N MET A 250 17.90 -4.08 13.08
CA MET A 250 16.63 -4.05 13.81
C MET A 250 16.84 -4.42 15.27
N GLN A 251 16.77 -3.42 16.15
CA GLN A 251 16.87 -3.62 17.60
C GLN A 251 15.69 -4.42 18.19
N GLU A 252 14.53 -4.50 17.50
CA GLU A 252 13.36 -5.24 17.96
C GLU A 252 12.63 -5.94 16.81
N LYS A 253 12.23 -7.19 17.02
CA LYS A 253 11.35 -7.93 16.10
C LYS A 253 9.99 -7.20 15.97
N PRO A 254 9.35 -7.14 14.77
CA PRO A 254 8.12 -6.40 14.55
C PRO A 254 6.87 -7.06 15.16
N PHE A 255 6.98 -7.51 16.40
CA PHE A 255 5.93 -8.24 17.11
C PHE A 255 4.63 -7.44 17.21
N LYS A 256 4.73 -6.12 17.43
CA LYS A 256 3.55 -5.22 17.51
C LYS A 256 2.76 -5.21 16.21
N VAL A 257 3.44 -5.19 15.06
CA VAL A 257 2.79 -5.20 13.74
C VAL A 257 2.08 -6.53 13.50
N ILE A 258 2.72 -7.65 13.82
CA ILE A 258 2.14 -8.99 13.67
C ILE A 258 0.90 -9.14 14.56
N LEU A 259 1.00 -8.73 15.84
CA LEU A 259 -0.13 -8.79 16.77
C LEU A 259 -1.30 -7.91 16.32
N LEU A 260 -1.01 -6.69 15.85
CA LEU A 260 -2.03 -5.79 15.32
C LEU A 260 -2.74 -6.39 14.11
N MET A 261 -1.98 -6.97 13.17
CA MET A 261 -2.55 -7.62 12.00
C MET A 261 -3.36 -8.87 12.36
N LEU A 262 -2.92 -9.65 13.34
CA LEU A 262 -3.70 -10.77 13.88
C LEU A 262 -5.03 -10.28 14.46
N PHE A 263 -5.01 -9.20 15.22
CA PHE A 263 -6.25 -8.59 15.75
C PHE A 263 -7.19 -8.14 14.61
N HIS A 264 -6.68 -7.47 13.59
CA HIS A 264 -7.46 -7.08 12.42
C HIS A 264 -8.06 -8.29 11.70
N TYR A 265 -7.29 -9.37 11.57
CA TYR A 265 -7.76 -10.63 11.02
C TYR A 265 -8.94 -11.18 11.82
N MET A 266 -8.83 -11.27 13.14
CA MET A 266 -9.88 -11.80 14.02
C MET A 266 -11.18 -10.97 13.92
N VAL A 267 -11.08 -9.64 13.91
CA VAL A 267 -12.24 -8.76 13.73
C VAL A 267 -12.90 -8.99 12.38
N SER A 268 -12.12 -9.12 11.32
CA SER A 268 -12.63 -9.32 9.96
C SER A 268 -13.24 -10.71 9.77
N MET A 269 -12.74 -11.72 10.46
CA MET A 269 -13.23 -13.11 10.39
C MET A 269 -14.71 -13.21 10.73
N ILE A 270 -15.18 -12.44 11.72
CA ILE A 270 -16.58 -12.40 12.12
C ILE A 270 -17.48 -11.94 10.95
N TYR A 271 -17.01 -10.96 10.19
CA TYR A 271 -17.72 -10.49 9.00
C TYR A 271 -17.69 -11.55 7.88
N VAL A 272 -16.51 -12.13 7.61
CA VAL A 272 -16.32 -13.13 6.54
C VAL A 272 -17.23 -14.34 6.77
N TRP A 273 -17.36 -14.83 8.00
CA TRP A 273 -18.25 -15.96 8.32
C TRP A 273 -19.74 -15.64 8.12
N LYS A 274 -20.13 -14.37 8.28
CA LYS A 274 -21.51 -13.91 8.06
C LYS A 274 -21.80 -13.53 6.61
N CYS A 275 -20.75 -13.32 5.81
CA CYS A 275 -20.88 -12.89 4.42
C CYS A 275 -21.35 -14.04 3.54
N LYS A 276 -22.65 -14.06 3.21
CA LYS A 276 -23.24 -15.02 2.28
C LYS A 276 -23.13 -14.61 0.81
N ASN A 277 -22.76 -13.35 0.56
CA ASN A 277 -22.72 -12.77 -0.79
C ASN A 277 -21.33 -12.93 -1.42
N GLU A 278 -21.18 -13.92 -2.28
CA GLU A 278 -19.93 -14.24 -2.99
C GLU A 278 -19.78 -13.49 -4.33
N THR A 279 -20.08 -12.21 -4.35
CA THR A 279 -19.79 -11.39 -5.54
C THR A 279 -18.27 -11.36 -5.83
N MET A 280 -17.90 -11.12 -7.11
CA MET A 280 -16.50 -10.97 -7.50
C MET A 280 -15.78 -9.91 -6.63
N GLN A 281 -16.48 -8.83 -6.32
CA GLN A 281 -16.00 -7.75 -5.45
C GLN A 281 -15.63 -8.26 -4.04
N ASN A 282 -16.55 -8.97 -3.38
CA ASN A 282 -16.31 -9.52 -2.05
C ASN A 282 -15.19 -10.55 -2.06
N ARG A 283 -15.10 -11.37 -3.11
CA ARG A 283 -13.98 -12.31 -3.28
C ARG A 283 -12.64 -11.61 -3.38
N ILE A 284 -12.51 -10.55 -4.18
CA ILE A 284 -11.26 -9.78 -4.28
C ILE A 284 -10.85 -9.24 -2.90
N ILE A 285 -11.77 -8.60 -2.16
CA ILE A 285 -11.48 -8.02 -0.84
C ILE A 285 -11.08 -9.10 0.17
N ILE A 286 -11.87 -10.16 0.28
CA ILE A 286 -11.66 -11.22 1.27
C ILE A 286 -10.37 -11.99 0.96
N LEU A 287 -10.13 -12.37 -0.29
CA LEU A 287 -8.97 -13.16 -0.66
C LEU A 287 -7.67 -12.35 -0.64
N SER A 288 -7.71 -11.06 -1.03
CA SER A 288 -6.55 -10.17 -0.84
C SER A 288 -6.21 -10.02 0.64
N SER A 289 -7.21 -9.78 1.49
CA SER A 289 -6.96 -9.67 2.93
C SER A 289 -6.47 -11.00 3.52
N ALA A 290 -7.00 -12.15 3.08
CA ALA A 290 -6.52 -13.47 3.48
C ALA A 290 -5.05 -13.68 3.10
N ALA A 291 -4.68 -13.35 1.86
CA ALA A 291 -3.29 -13.44 1.39
C ALA A 291 -2.36 -12.51 2.18
N CYS A 292 -2.79 -11.28 2.46
CA CYS A 292 -2.06 -10.37 3.34
C CYS A 292 -1.79 -11.01 4.70
N PHE A 293 -2.82 -11.49 5.39
CA PHE A 293 -2.68 -12.07 6.73
C PHE A 293 -1.80 -13.33 6.74
N ALA A 294 -1.94 -14.20 5.74
CA ALA A 294 -1.11 -15.38 5.61
C ALA A 294 0.39 -15.05 5.48
N LEU A 295 0.71 -13.94 4.78
CA LEU A 295 2.08 -13.53 4.49
C LEU A 295 2.69 -12.58 5.54
N VAL A 296 1.89 -11.99 6.43
CA VAL A 296 2.39 -11.06 7.47
C VAL A 296 3.54 -11.62 8.29
N PRO A 297 3.59 -12.91 8.70
CA PRO A 297 4.71 -13.44 9.45
C PRO A 297 6.06 -13.37 8.74
N LEU A 298 6.07 -13.23 7.40
CA LEU A 298 7.31 -13.05 6.62
C LEU A 298 8.05 -11.76 7.00
N ILE A 299 7.35 -10.76 7.58
CA ILE A 299 7.96 -9.53 8.09
C ILE A 299 8.95 -9.86 9.22
N TRP A 300 8.71 -10.94 9.96
CA TRP A 300 9.60 -11.41 11.02
C TRP A 300 10.91 -11.94 10.48
N ILE A 301 10.85 -12.54 9.29
CA ILE A 301 12.02 -13.09 8.61
C ILE A 301 12.77 -11.96 7.90
N ASN A 302 12.04 -11.09 7.19
CA ASN A 302 12.60 -9.96 6.46
C ASN A 302 11.60 -8.79 6.44
N PRO A 303 11.94 -7.65 7.05
CA PRO A 303 11.06 -6.47 7.08
C PRO A 303 10.67 -5.96 5.69
N THR A 304 11.49 -6.19 4.67
CA THR A 304 11.17 -5.79 3.30
C THR A 304 9.98 -6.56 2.72
N ALA A 305 9.59 -7.70 3.32
CA ALA A 305 8.38 -8.44 2.96
C ALA A 305 7.11 -7.57 3.08
N LEU A 306 7.10 -6.55 3.97
CA LEU A 306 6.00 -5.60 4.06
C LEU A 306 5.68 -4.94 2.71
N ARG A 307 6.70 -4.69 1.90
CA ARG A 307 6.54 -4.12 0.55
C ARG A 307 5.70 -5.03 -0.34
N SER A 308 5.97 -6.32 -0.34
CA SER A 308 5.22 -7.32 -1.12
C SER A 308 3.81 -7.52 -0.57
N ILE A 309 3.68 -7.60 0.74
CA ILE A 309 2.40 -7.83 1.43
C ILE A 309 1.43 -6.66 1.21
N SER A 310 1.92 -5.44 1.04
CA SER A 310 1.09 -4.23 0.87
C SER A 310 0.20 -4.27 -0.38
N TYR A 311 0.56 -5.02 -1.43
CA TYR A 311 -0.30 -5.19 -2.62
C TYR A 311 -1.63 -5.88 -2.30
N TYR A 312 -1.63 -6.76 -1.33
CA TYR A 312 -2.82 -7.39 -0.80
C TYR A 312 -3.39 -6.60 0.38
N GLY A 313 -2.50 -6.07 1.22
CA GLY A 313 -2.82 -5.35 2.45
C GLY A 313 -3.67 -4.10 2.24
N ILE A 314 -3.60 -3.48 1.06
CA ILE A 314 -4.41 -2.30 0.72
C ILE A 314 -5.93 -2.56 0.80
N PHE A 315 -6.38 -3.81 0.78
CA PHE A 315 -7.78 -4.20 0.96
C PHE A 315 -8.18 -4.47 2.41
N VAL A 316 -7.21 -4.61 3.31
CA VAL A 316 -7.47 -4.82 4.76
C VAL A 316 -8.28 -3.67 5.36
N PRO A 317 -7.98 -2.37 5.11
CA PRO A 317 -8.82 -1.26 5.51
C PRO A 317 -10.27 -1.40 5.11
N MET A 318 -10.54 -1.87 3.89
CA MET A 318 -11.89 -2.04 3.37
C MET A 318 -12.61 -3.21 4.04
N LEU A 319 -11.96 -4.35 4.23
CA LEU A 319 -12.54 -5.50 4.93
C LEU A 319 -12.87 -5.15 6.39
N LEU A 320 -11.97 -4.46 7.08
CA LEU A 320 -12.21 -3.93 8.43
C LEU A 320 -13.39 -2.95 8.47
N ALA A 321 -13.46 -2.04 7.50
CA ALA A 321 -14.57 -1.09 7.39
C ALA A 321 -15.91 -1.81 7.24
N MET A 322 -15.98 -2.83 6.40
CA MET A 322 -17.16 -3.69 6.25
C MET A 322 -17.50 -4.42 7.55
N ALA A 323 -16.50 -5.00 8.22
CA ALA A 323 -16.70 -5.67 9.50
C ALA A 323 -17.25 -4.71 10.56
N CYS A 324 -16.58 -3.57 10.78
CA CYS A 324 -16.99 -2.57 11.77
C CYS A 324 -18.38 -1.96 11.46
N SER A 325 -18.72 -1.76 10.17
CA SER A 325 -20.02 -1.19 9.79
C SER A 325 -21.19 -2.12 10.08
N ASN A 326 -20.95 -3.45 10.10
CA ASN A 326 -21.95 -4.49 10.30
C ASN A 326 -22.02 -5.07 11.73
N MET A 327 -21.12 -4.66 12.62
CA MET A 327 -21.09 -5.12 14.01
C MET A 327 -21.79 -4.13 14.95
N ARG A 328 -22.52 -4.64 15.98
CA ARG A 328 -23.13 -3.80 17.02
C ARG A 328 -22.11 -2.93 17.75
N LEU A 329 -20.95 -3.49 18.07
CA LEU A 329 -19.81 -2.80 18.71
C LEU A 329 -18.86 -2.13 17.71
N GLY A 330 -19.21 -2.06 16.43
CA GLY A 330 -18.32 -1.57 15.38
C GLY A 330 -17.87 -0.12 15.58
N LYS A 331 -18.70 0.73 16.18
CA LYS A 331 -18.29 2.12 16.53
C LYS A 331 -17.25 2.16 17.65
N VAL A 332 -17.37 1.27 18.65
CA VAL A 332 -16.40 1.17 19.74
C VAL A 332 -15.06 0.64 19.19
N LEU A 333 -15.10 -0.40 18.36
CA LEU A 333 -13.92 -0.93 17.69
C LEU A 333 -13.25 0.13 16.81
N LEU A 334 -14.03 0.89 16.04
CA LEU A 334 -13.50 2.00 15.24
C LEU A 334 -12.79 3.03 16.12
N LEU A 335 -13.43 3.47 17.22
CA LEU A 335 -12.84 4.44 18.14
C LEU A 335 -11.56 3.89 18.78
N SER A 336 -11.56 2.64 19.22
CA SER A 336 -10.38 1.99 19.79
C SER A 336 -9.22 1.91 18.79
N LEU A 337 -9.51 1.60 17.53
CA LEU A 337 -8.50 1.57 16.46
C LEU A 337 -7.99 2.97 16.10
N ILE A 338 -8.87 3.98 16.08
CA ILE A 338 -8.45 5.39 15.90
C ILE A 338 -7.51 5.81 17.03
N LEU A 339 -7.85 5.53 18.29
CA LEU A 339 -7.00 5.84 19.44
C LEU A 339 -5.67 5.10 19.36
N LEU A 340 -5.68 3.83 18.93
CA LEU A 340 -4.47 3.05 18.71
C LEU A 340 -3.59 3.66 17.61
N PHE A 341 -4.16 4.07 16.48
CA PHE A 341 -3.41 4.75 15.41
C PHE A 341 -2.83 6.09 15.86
N LEU A 342 -3.58 6.87 16.65
CA LEU A 342 -3.08 8.12 17.20
C LEU A 342 -1.96 7.90 18.22
N TYR A 343 -2.03 6.81 18.99
CA TYR A 343 -0.97 6.43 19.94
C TYR A 343 0.27 5.89 19.22
N GLN A 344 0.08 5.15 18.12
CA GLN A 344 1.14 4.58 17.30
C GLN A 344 1.67 5.54 16.25
N SER A 345 1.04 6.73 16.07
CA SER A 345 1.53 7.73 15.13
C SER A 345 3.01 7.96 15.43
N ASP A 346 3.83 7.47 14.49
CA ASP A 346 5.28 7.39 14.58
C ASP A 346 5.82 8.75 15.05
N PRO A 347 6.78 8.82 15.98
CA PRO A 347 7.55 10.04 16.22
C PRO A 347 8.09 10.69 14.95
N ARG A 348 8.27 9.90 13.87
CA ARG A 348 8.58 10.40 12.52
C ARG A 348 7.43 11.16 11.86
N GLU A 349 6.16 10.90 12.21
CA GLU A 349 5.04 11.77 11.80
C GLU A 349 5.00 13.09 12.59
N SER A 350 5.61 13.16 13.77
CA SER A 350 5.84 14.43 14.48
C SER A 350 6.79 15.34 13.72
N ASN A 351 7.56 14.80 12.79
CA ASN A 351 8.51 15.49 11.92
C ASN A 351 7.94 15.72 10.51
N TYR A 352 6.62 15.71 10.32
CA TYR A 352 6.04 16.16 9.05
C TYR A 352 6.14 17.67 8.97
N HIS A 353 6.84 18.14 7.94
CA HIS A 353 6.99 19.55 7.58
C HIS A 353 6.45 19.77 6.17
N PHE A 354 5.85 20.93 5.96
CA PHE A 354 5.51 21.41 4.63
C PHE A 354 6.77 21.97 3.94
N MET A 355 6.75 22.06 2.62
CA MET A 355 7.87 22.50 1.79
C MET A 355 8.39 23.92 2.12
N TRP A 356 7.60 24.75 2.79
CA TRP A 356 7.96 26.10 3.21
C TRP A 356 8.47 26.19 4.64
N GLU A 357 8.50 25.08 5.37
CA GLU A 357 9.01 25.01 6.74
C GLU A 357 10.49 24.59 6.71
N GLN A 358 11.26 25.03 7.70
CA GLN A 358 12.64 24.61 7.84
C GLN A 358 12.71 23.21 8.45
N MET A 359 13.46 22.34 7.81
CA MET A 359 13.73 20.98 8.28
C MET A 359 15.12 20.57 7.80
N ASP A 360 15.94 20.04 8.72
CA ASP A 360 17.20 19.43 8.35
C ASP A 360 16.99 18.15 7.54
N LEU A 361 17.82 17.94 6.54
CA LEU A 361 17.83 16.67 5.81
C LEU A 361 18.39 15.56 6.71
N PRO A 362 17.97 14.31 6.53
CA PRO A 362 18.57 13.18 7.24
C PRO A 362 20.10 13.12 7.01
N ASP A 363 20.88 12.81 8.05
CA ASP A 363 22.35 12.80 8.05
C ASP A 363 22.96 12.02 6.88
N ARG A 364 22.29 10.95 6.42
CA ARG A 364 22.73 10.15 5.27
C ARG A 364 22.81 10.91 3.95
N TYR A 365 22.27 12.12 3.85
CA TYR A 365 22.33 12.96 2.66
C TYR A 365 23.44 14.02 2.74
N TYR A 366 24.14 14.10 3.88
CA TYR A 366 25.29 14.96 4.08
C TYR A 366 26.64 14.19 3.97
N LEU A 367 26.57 12.86 3.80
CA LEU A 367 27.72 11.96 3.58
C LEU A 367 27.90 11.69 2.09
#